data_a622a65491b3350e5fcf041b1857297e
#
_entry.id   a622a65491b3350e5fcf041b1857297e
#
_cell.length_a   1.000
_cell.length_b   1.000
_cell.length_c   1.000
_cell.angle_alpha   90.00
_cell.angle_beta   90.00
_cell.angle_gamma   90.00
#
_symmetry.space_group_name_H-M   'P 1'
#
loop_
_entity.id
_entity.type
_entity.pdbx_description
1 polymer ?
#
loop_
_entity_poly.entity_id
_entity_poly.type
_entity_poly.pdbx_seq_one_letter_code
_entity_poly.pdbx_strand_id
1 'polypeptide(L)'
;KITIASKNMSIRIEKDTMGPVEVPADKYWGAQTQRSINNFKIGGEKNRMPIEIIRAFAILKKSAAIANAELGVLTQDKADIIAKVCDEILTGQHDDQFPLVIWQTGSGTQSNMNANEVIAYRAHVLLGGSLEDAKKKIHPNDDVNKSQSSNDTFPTAMHIAAYKMVLETTIPGVELLKNTLKAKSEEFMGVVKIGRTHFMDATPLTLGQEFSGYVAQLEHGLKALRNTLSHLSELALGGTAVGTGLNTPAGYSELVAAKIAQFSGQPLVTAPNKFEALAAHDGIVESHGALKQLAVSLMKIANDIRMLSSGPRSGIGEILIPENEPGS
;
A
#
# COMPACT_ATOMS: atom_id res chain seq x y z
N LYS A 1 31.40 15.47 -31.24
CA LYS A 1 31.37 15.86 -29.81
C LYS A 1 29.95 16.23 -29.49
N ILE A 2 29.25 15.32 -28.82
CA ILE A 2 27.91 15.61 -28.25
C ILE A 2 28.18 16.28 -26.91
N THR A 3 27.97 17.56 -26.82
CA THR A 3 28.04 18.32 -25.58
C THR A 3 26.77 18.00 -24.80
N ILE A 4 26.88 17.12 -23.80
CA ILE A 4 25.82 16.93 -22.82
C ILE A 4 25.83 18.19 -21.94
N ALA A 5 24.84 19.05 -22.14
CA ALA A 5 24.61 20.17 -21.25
C ALA A 5 24.28 19.60 -19.86
N SER A 6 25.23 19.70 -18.92
CA SER A 6 24.94 19.50 -17.52
C SER A 6 23.94 20.58 -17.12
N LYS A 7 22.67 20.20 -16.89
CA LYS A 7 21.74 21.06 -16.16
C LYS A 7 22.36 21.29 -14.79
N ASN A 8 22.94 22.47 -14.56
CA ASN A 8 23.22 22.92 -13.22
C ASN A 8 21.89 22.93 -12.47
N MET A 9 21.61 21.86 -11.71
CA MET A 9 20.46 21.84 -10.82
C MET A 9 20.72 22.90 -9.75
N SER A 10 19.89 23.93 -9.69
CA SER A 10 19.92 24.90 -8.61
C SER A 10 19.61 24.16 -7.29
N ILE A 11 20.33 24.52 -6.24
CA ILE A 11 20.15 23.97 -4.89
C ILE A 11 19.66 25.07 -3.96
N ARG A 12 18.96 24.65 -2.91
CA ARG A 12 18.67 25.49 -1.75
C ARG A 12 19.18 24.80 -0.49
N ILE A 13 19.36 25.54 0.57
CA ILE A 13 19.81 25.02 1.87
C ILE A 13 18.60 24.90 2.79
N GLU A 14 18.34 23.67 3.22
CA GLU A 14 17.39 23.36 4.30
C GLU A 14 18.13 23.00 5.58
N LYS A 15 17.47 23.11 6.72
CA LYS A 15 18.08 22.82 8.04
C LYS A 15 17.17 21.93 8.87
N ASP A 16 17.79 21.03 9.59
CA ASP A 16 17.17 20.27 10.68
C ASP A 16 18.08 20.32 11.93
N THR A 17 17.77 19.50 12.94
CA THR A 17 18.55 19.45 14.18
C THR A 17 19.99 18.97 13.99
N MET A 18 20.31 18.34 12.87
CA MET A 18 21.67 17.90 12.52
C MET A 18 22.46 18.95 11.72
N GLY A 19 21.83 20.06 11.35
CA GLY A 19 22.47 21.16 10.62
C GLY A 19 21.97 21.33 9.20
N PRO A 20 22.71 22.07 8.35
CA PRO A 20 22.30 22.36 6.97
C PRO A 20 22.51 21.16 6.06
N VAL A 21 21.65 21.07 5.02
CA VAL A 21 21.76 20.09 3.94
C VAL A 21 21.31 20.73 2.63
N GLU A 22 21.99 20.37 1.54
CA GLU A 22 21.65 20.81 0.18
C GLU A 22 20.49 19.98 -0.37
N VAL A 23 19.45 20.68 -0.86
CA VAL A 23 18.25 20.08 -1.45
C VAL A 23 18.05 20.67 -2.85
N PRO A 24 17.63 19.89 -3.86
CA PRO A 24 17.26 20.46 -5.16
C PRO A 24 16.22 21.57 -5.01
N ALA A 25 16.46 22.72 -5.62
CA ALA A 25 15.66 23.92 -5.39
C ALA A 25 14.20 23.79 -5.84
N ASP A 26 13.93 22.92 -6.83
CA ASP A 26 12.60 22.68 -7.40
C ASP A 26 11.77 21.60 -6.66
N LYS A 27 12.34 20.92 -5.66
CA LYS A 27 11.67 19.84 -4.94
C LYS A 27 10.99 20.32 -3.67
N TYR A 28 9.79 19.76 -3.39
CA TYR A 28 9.04 20.09 -2.16
C TYR A 28 9.56 19.40 -0.91
N TRP A 29 10.37 18.34 -1.03
CA TRP A 29 10.93 17.73 0.17
C TRP A 29 11.99 18.62 0.85
N GLY A 30 12.26 18.34 2.11
CA GLY A 30 13.17 19.11 2.92
C GLY A 30 14.40 18.33 3.37
N ALA A 31 14.98 18.76 4.50
CA ALA A 31 16.23 18.26 5.02
C ALA A 31 16.18 16.76 5.36
N GLN A 32 15.13 16.29 6.01
CA GLN A 32 15.06 14.90 6.47
C GLN A 32 14.92 13.93 5.31
N THR A 33 14.12 14.23 4.32
CA THR A 33 14.04 13.42 3.09
C THR A 33 15.38 13.39 2.37
N GLN A 34 16.04 14.53 2.24
CA GLN A 34 17.34 14.58 1.57
C GLN A 34 18.40 13.75 2.30
N ARG A 35 18.42 13.78 3.64
CA ARG A 35 19.32 12.91 4.43
C ARG A 35 19.03 11.44 4.18
N SER A 36 17.78 11.06 4.09
CA SER A 36 17.39 9.68 3.75
C SER A 36 17.91 9.27 2.37
N ILE A 37 17.78 10.12 1.35
CA ILE A 37 18.34 9.89 0.02
C ILE A 37 19.87 9.67 0.09
N ASN A 38 20.55 10.47 0.90
CA ASN A 38 22.00 10.40 1.05
C ASN A 38 22.46 9.14 1.81
N ASN A 39 21.69 8.70 2.79
CA ASN A 39 22.01 7.58 3.68
C ASN A 39 21.68 6.20 3.07
N PHE A 40 20.57 6.11 2.31
CA PHE A 40 20.03 4.83 1.85
C PHE A 40 20.12 4.69 0.32
N LYS A 41 21.32 4.52 -0.21
CA LYS A 41 21.60 4.37 -1.64
C LYS A 41 21.52 2.89 -2.06
N ILE A 42 20.41 2.23 -1.75
CA ILE A 42 20.20 0.78 -1.95
C ILE A 42 18.98 0.58 -2.85
N GLY A 43 19.09 -0.29 -3.84
CA GLY A 43 18.00 -0.76 -4.68
C GLY A 43 17.52 0.18 -5.79
N GLY A 44 17.86 1.45 -5.74
CA GLY A 44 17.49 2.44 -6.77
C GLY A 44 15.99 2.57 -6.99
N GLU A 45 15.59 3.02 -8.17
CA GLU A 45 14.19 3.33 -8.50
C GLU A 45 13.22 2.14 -8.40
N LYS A 46 13.69 0.94 -8.65
CA LYS A 46 12.88 -0.29 -8.56
C LYS A 46 12.45 -0.64 -7.14
N ASN A 47 13.08 -0.06 -6.15
CA ASN A 47 12.83 -0.31 -4.73
C ASN A 47 12.28 0.94 -4.01
N ARG A 48 11.65 1.84 -4.73
CA ARG A 48 10.94 2.97 -4.12
C ARG A 48 9.78 2.48 -3.25
N MET A 49 9.44 3.26 -2.24
CA MET A 49 8.24 3.02 -1.44
C MET A 49 7.02 2.92 -2.37
N PRO A 50 6.20 1.86 -2.24
CA PRO A 50 5.01 1.70 -3.10
C PRO A 50 4.12 2.92 -3.08
N ILE A 51 3.58 3.29 -4.24
CA ILE A 51 2.74 4.48 -4.38
C ILE A 51 1.47 4.38 -3.53
N GLU A 52 0.99 3.18 -3.29
CA GLU A 52 -0.15 2.90 -2.41
C GLU A 52 0.10 3.37 -0.98
N ILE A 53 1.32 3.25 -0.47
CA ILE A 53 1.73 3.78 0.84
C ILE A 53 1.69 5.30 0.82
N ILE A 54 2.14 5.93 -0.26
CA ILE A 54 2.10 7.40 -0.41
C ILE A 54 0.66 7.90 -0.45
N ARG A 55 -0.22 7.24 -1.20
CA ARG A 55 -1.66 7.55 -1.21
C ARG A 55 -2.28 7.36 0.18
N ALA A 56 -1.90 6.31 0.89
CA ALA A 56 -2.34 6.07 2.27
C ALA A 56 -1.87 7.18 3.23
N PHE A 57 -0.63 7.66 3.11
CA PHE A 57 -0.17 8.83 3.86
C PHE A 57 -1.00 10.07 3.55
N ALA A 58 -1.36 10.31 2.30
CA ALA A 58 -2.19 11.47 1.93
C ALA A 58 -3.58 11.39 2.59
N ILE A 59 -4.21 10.22 2.60
CA ILE A 59 -5.49 9.99 3.31
C ILE A 59 -5.31 10.24 4.81
N LEU A 60 -4.27 9.68 5.41
CA LEU A 60 -3.95 9.83 6.84
C LEU A 60 -3.71 11.28 7.22
N LYS A 61 -2.86 11.99 6.49
CA LYS A 61 -2.50 13.38 6.79
C LYS A 61 -3.67 14.34 6.62
N LYS A 62 -4.50 14.14 5.59
CA LYS A 62 -5.78 14.86 5.42
C LYS A 62 -6.70 14.63 6.61
N SER A 63 -6.88 13.37 6.99
CA SER A 63 -7.74 12.99 8.12
C SER A 63 -7.25 13.57 9.45
N ALA A 64 -5.94 13.51 9.68
CA ALA A 64 -5.31 14.07 10.88
C ALA A 64 -5.46 15.59 10.96
N ALA A 65 -5.23 16.31 9.86
CA ALA A 65 -5.40 17.75 9.81
C ALA A 65 -6.83 18.18 10.15
N ILE A 66 -7.83 17.53 9.55
CA ILE A 66 -9.25 17.81 9.81
C ILE A 66 -9.63 17.45 11.24
N ALA A 67 -9.22 16.30 11.75
CA ALA A 67 -9.47 15.89 13.12
C ALA A 67 -8.84 16.86 14.13
N ASN A 68 -7.59 17.28 13.91
CA ASN A 68 -6.92 18.26 14.77
C ASN A 68 -7.62 19.63 14.76
N ALA A 69 -8.17 20.06 13.63
CA ALA A 69 -8.93 21.30 13.54
C ALA A 69 -10.26 21.19 14.32
N GLU A 70 -11.01 20.11 14.14
CA GLU A 70 -12.26 19.85 14.88
C GLU A 70 -12.03 19.77 16.39
N LEU A 71 -10.88 19.26 16.83
CA LEU A 71 -10.50 19.17 18.24
C LEU A 71 -9.78 20.44 18.77
N GLY A 72 -9.67 21.47 17.93
CA GLY A 72 -9.18 22.79 18.35
C GLY A 72 -7.66 22.92 18.55
N VAL A 73 -6.85 21.96 18.07
CA VAL A 73 -5.38 21.98 18.21
C VAL A 73 -4.65 22.38 16.93
N LEU A 74 -5.37 22.56 15.83
CA LEU A 74 -4.90 23.10 14.56
C LEU A 74 -5.92 24.12 14.05
N THR A 75 -5.47 25.22 13.44
CA THR A 75 -6.39 26.20 12.86
C THR A 75 -7.05 25.65 11.59
N GLN A 76 -8.28 26.08 11.32
CA GLN A 76 -9.03 25.62 10.15
C GLN A 76 -8.30 25.93 8.84
N ASP A 77 -7.72 27.13 8.71
CA ASP A 77 -6.96 27.54 7.51
C ASP A 77 -5.78 26.61 7.22
N LYS A 78 -5.06 26.17 8.27
CA LYS A 78 -3.97 25.20 8.13
C LYS A 78 -4.48 23.82 7.75
N ALA A 79 -5.57 23.37 8.35
CA ALA A 79 -6.19 22.09 8.00
C ALA A 79 -6.66 22.08 6.55
N ASP A 80 -7.27 23.14 6.08
CA ASP A 80 -7.79 23.25 4.70
C ASP A 80 -6.67 23.22 3.66
N ILE A 81 -5.57 23.93 3.89
CA ILE A 81 -4.45 23.92 2.93
C ILE A 81 -3.71 22.57 2.95
N ILE A 82 -3.55 21.93 4.10
CA ILE A 82 -2.98 20.58 4.21
C ILE A 82 -3.88 19.57 3.46
N ALA A 83 -5.18 19.62 3.68
CA ALA A 83 -6.14 18.75 2.99
C ALA A 83 -6.08 18.92 1.47
N LYS A 84 -5.98 20.16 1.00
CA LYS A 84 -5.85 20.47 -0.44
C LYS A 84 -4.61 19.83 -1.06
N VAL A 85 -3.46 19.93 -0.39
CA VAL A 85 -2.22 19.29 -0.88
C VAL A 85 -2.35 17.77 -0.86
N CYS A 86 -2.97 17.20 0.17
CA CYS A 86 -3.25 15.75 0.21
C CYS A 86 -4.11 15.32 -0.98
N ASP A 87 -5.10 16.10 -1.38
CA ASP A 87 -5.92 15.83 -2.57
C ASP A 87 -5.09 15.89 -3.87
N GLU A 88 -4.15 16.82 -3.98
CA GLU A 88 -3.18 16.84 -5.09
C GLU A 88 -2.34 15.55 -5.15
N ILE A 89 -1.86 15.06 -3.98
CA ILE A 89 -1.10 13.81 -3.88
C ILE A 89 -1.96 12.62 -4.29
N LEU A 90 -3.22 12.56 -3.86
CA LEU A 90 -4.16 11.48 -4.20
C LEU A 90 -4.43 11.39 -5.70
N THR A 91 -4.37 12.51 -6.41
CA THR A 91 -4.55 12.55 -7.89
C THR A 91 -3.25 12.35 -8.68
N GLY A 92 -2.13 12.11 -8.01
CA GLY A 92 -0.84 11.81 -8.64
C GLY A 92 0.00 13.01 -9.07
N GLN A 93 -0.38 14.23 -8.68
CA GLN A 93 0.32 15.45 -9.14
C GLN A 93 1.76 15.57 -8.61
N HIS A 94 2.11 14.88 -7.53
CA HIS A 94 3.40 15.02 -6.85
C HIS A 94 4.13 13.68 -6.67
N ASP A 95 3.92 12.71 -7.52
CA ASP A 95 4.52 11.38 -7.40
C ASP A 95 6.06 11.39 -7.41
N ASP A 96 6.65 12.34 -8.14
CA ASP A 96 8.10 12.55 -8.19
C ASP A 96 8.70 13.15 -6.90
N GLN A 97 7.86 13.56 -5.94
CA GLN A 97 8.29 14.11 -4.66
C GLN A 97 8.53 13.04 -3.57
N PHE A 98 8.33 11.76 -3.90
CA PHE A 98 8.49 10.62 -2.98
C PHE A 98 9.56 9.66 -3.49
N PRO A 99 10.86 10.05 -3.40
CA PRO A 99 11.95 9.30 -4.00
C PRO A 99 12.51 8.20 -3.10
N LEU A 100 12.02 8.04 -1.87
CA LEU A 100 12.63 7.17 -0.87
C LEU A 100 12.44 5.69 -1.18
N VAL A 101 13.45 4.90 -0.83
CA VAL A 101 13.45 3.45 -1.02
C VAL A 101 12.84 2.72 0.19
N ILE A 102 12.40 1.50 -0.03
CA ILE A 102 11.89 0.62 1.05
C ILE A 102 12.99 0.22 2.05
N TRP A 103 14.25 0.28 1.66
CA TRP A 103 15.42 -0.05 2.47
C TRP A 103 15.82 1.12 3.37
N GLN A 104 14.89 1.59 4.17
CA GLN A 104 15.03 2.63 5.19
C GLN A 104 14.83 2.00 6.57
N THR A 105 14.75 2.80 7.65
CA THR A 105 14.47 2.26 8.98
C THR A 105 13.08 1.62 9.05
N GLY A 106 12.96 0.54 9.81
CA GLY A 106 11.70 -0.19 9.95
C GLY A 106 10.56 0.61 10.61
N SER A 107 10.90 1.67 11.34
CA SER A 107 9.91 2.61 11.92
C SER A 107 9.19 3.47 10.89
N GLY A 108 9.71 3.56 9.67
CA GLY A 108 9.13 4.37 8.59
C GLY A 108 9.25 5.87 8.79
N THR A 109 10.12 6.32 9.68
CA THR A 109 10.33 7.75 9.98
C THR A 109 10.63 8.56 8.73
N GLN A 110 11.46 8.05 7.84
CA GLN A 110 11.84 8.75 6.62
C GLN A 110 10.62 8.97 5.70
N SER A 111 9.79 7.95 5.50
CA SER A 111 8.58 8.08 4.69
C SER A 111 7.55 9.02 5.32
N ASN A 112 7.36 8.96 6.63
CA ASN A 112 6.50 9.90 7.34
C ASN A 112 6.98 11.34 7.18
N MET A 113 8.28 11.58 7.37
CA MET A 113 8.85 12.92 7.20
C MET A 113 8.83 13.39 5.75
N ASN A 114 9.02 12.49 4.78
CA ASN A 114 8.87 12.83 3.37
C ASN A 114 7.45 13.35 3.08
N ALA A 115 6.43 12.68 3.56
CA ALA A 115 5.04 13.14 3.42
C ALA A 115 4.84 14.50 4.12
N ASN A 116 5.32 14.64 5.36
CA ASN A 116 5.20 15.89 6.12
C ASN A 116 5.86 17.06 5.41
N GLU A 117 7.10 16.90 4.91
CA GLU A 117 7.85 17.94 4.24
C GLU A 117 7.21 18.35 2.92
N VAL A 118 6.82 17.39 2.07
CA VAL A 118 6.15 17.66 0.78
C VAL A 118 4.85 18.41 1.00
N ILE A 119 4.02 17.95 1.95
CA ILE A 119 2.74 18.60 2.26
C ILE A 119 2.96 20.02 2.78
N ALA A 120 3.87 20.21 3.75
CA ALA A 120 4.11 21.51 4.35
C ALA A 120 4.65 22.52 3.33
N TYR A 121 5.61 22.12 2.51
CA TYR A 121 6.28 23.05 1.59
C TYR A 121 5.43 23.35 0.35
N ARG A 122 4.69 22.35 -0.15
CA ARG A 122 3.69 22.62 -1.19
C ARG A 122 2.58 23.55 -0.68
N ALA A 123 2.10 23.36 0.55
CA ALA A 123 1.13 24.24 1.18
C ALA A 123 1.67 25.67 1.31
N HIS A 124 2.95 25.82 1.72
CA HIS A 124 3.60 27.12 1.79
C HIS A 124 3.61 27.86 0.45
N VAL A 125 3.93 27.17 -0.63
CA VAL A 125 3.91 27.73 -1.98
C VAL A 125 2.49 28.13 -2.41
N LEU A 126 1.49 27.30 -2.13
CA LEU A 126 0.08 27.62 -2.40
C LEU A 126 -0.41 28.85 -1.63
N LEU A 127 0.19 29.13 -0.48
CA LEU A 127 -0.08 30.34 0.32
C LEU A 127 0.75 31.56 -0.13
N GLY A 128 1.41 31.50 -1.28
CA GLY A 128 2.19 32.58 -1.87
C GLY A 128 3.62 32.69 -1.34
N GLY A 129 4.14 31.67 -0.65
CA GLY A 129 5.52 31.60 -0.19
C GLY A 129 6.47 31.03 -1.25
N SER A 130 7.78 31.16 -1.02
CA SER A 130 8.86 30.57 -1.79
C SER A 130 9.51 29.42 -1.05
N LEU A 131 10.00 28.42 -1.78
CA LEU A 131 10.79 27.33 -1.20
C LEU A 131 12.09 27.81 -0.58
N GLU A 132 12.59 28.99 -0.97
CA GLU A 132 13.78 29.65 -0.42
C GLU A 132 13.52 30.36 0.91
N ASP A 133 12.25 30.58 1.29
CA ASP A 133 11.92 31.26 2.54
C ASP A 133 12.49 30.48 3.73
N ALA A 134 13.21 31.17 4.59
CA ALA A 134 13.79 30.55 5.78
C ALA A 134 12.73 30.02 6.77
N LYS A 135 11.56 30.68 6.80
CA LYS A 135 10.42 30.26 7.64
C LYS A 135 9.22 29.95 6.78
N LYS A 136 8.78 28.70 6.83
CA LYS A 136 7.58 28.26 6.12
C LYS A 136 6.31 28.58 6.93
N LYS A 137 5.20 28.84 6.23
CA LYS A 137 3.88 29.11 6.86
C LYS A 137 3.25 27.87 7.45
N ILE A 138 3.58 26.70 6.91
CA ILE A 138 3.16 25.38 7.42
C ILE A 138 4.42 24.61 7.79
N HIS A 139 4.44 24.07 9.01
CA HIS A 139 5.60 23.34 9.54
C HIS A 139 5.38 21.82 9.46
N PRO A 140 6.37 21.05 8.95
CA PRO A 140 6.24 19.60 8.81
C PRO A 140 5.87 18.88 10.12
N ASN A 141 6.55 19.21 11.24
CA ASN A 141 6.31 18.56 12.53
C ASN A 141 5.13 19.18 13.29
N ASP A 142 5.09 20.51 13.41
CA ASP A 142 4.15 21.18 14.31
C ASP A 142 2.73 21.26 13.74
N ASP A 143 2.60 21.27 12.43
CA ASP A 143 1.30 21.36 11.76
C ASP A 143 0.90 20.04 11.09
N VAL A 144 1.71 19.51 10.16
CA VAL A 144 1.35 18.31 9.37
C VAL A 144 1.39 17.05 10.22
N ASN A 145 2.37 16.94 11.13
CA ASN A 145 2.54 15.81 12.05
C ASN A 145 1.88 16.03 13.42
N LYS A 146 1.03 17.03 13.56
CA LYS A 146 0.35 17.35 14.83
C LYS A 146 -0.39 16.12 15.36
N SER A 147 -0.24 15.85 16.67
CA SER A 147 -0.84 14.70 17.36
C SER A 147 -0.38 13.33 16.85
N GLN A 148 0.78 13.25 16.21
CA GLN A 148 1.27 12.03 15.55
C GLN A 148 2.74 11.74 15.92
N SER A 149 3.13 10.50 15.66
CA SER A 149 4.52 10.04 15.61
C SER A 149 4.72 9.25 14.32
N SER A 150 5.96 9.08 13.85
CA SER A 150 6.24 8.11 12.80
C SER A 150 5.85 6.69 13.20
N ASN A 151 5.91 6.40 14.51
CA ASN A 151 5.64 5.06 15.04
C ASN A 151 4.17 4.64 14.92
N ASP A 152 3.22 5.57 14.91
CA ASP A 152 1.80 5.26 14.69
C ASP A 152 1.33 5.59 13.26
N THR A 153 1.96 6.54 12.57
CA THR A 153 1.57 6.91 11.19
C THR A 153 1.96 5.86 10.16
N PHE A 154 3.19 5.35 10.21
CA PHE A 154 3.67 4.41 9.20
C PHE A 154 2.90 3.08 9.22
N PRO A 155 2.70 2.41 10.36
CA PRO A 155 1.87 1.21 10.39
C PRO A 155 0.42 1.49 9.98
N THR A 156 -0.13 2.66 10.30
CA THR A 156 -1.47 3.06 9.84
C THR A 156 -1.50 3.19 8.31
N ALA A 157 -0.52 3.83 7.70
CA ALA A 157 -0.42 3.92 6.24
C ALA A 157 -0.28 2.53 5.58
N MET A 158 0.48 1.61 6.18
CA MET A 158 0.58 0.23 5.72
C MET A 158 -0.78 -0.48 5.75
N HIS A 159 -1.53 -0.34 6.85
CA HIS A 159 -2.86 -0.94 6.98
C HIS A 159 -3.88 -0.37 5.98
N ILE A 160 -3.91 0.94 5.80
CA ILE A 160 -4.78 1.60 4.81
C ILE A 160 -4.47 1.06 3.40
N ALA A 161 -3.21 1.05 3.02
CA ALA A 161 -2.77 0.59 1.70
C ALA A 161 -3.07 -0.90 1.48
N ALA A 162 -2.73 -1.75 2.43
CA ALA A 162 -2.95 -3.19 2.34
C ALA A 162 -4.44 -3.53 2.29
N TYR A 163 -5.25 -2.93 3.16
CA TYR A 163 -6.71 -3.12 3.18
C TYR A 163 -7.31 -2.79 1.82
N LYS A 164 -6.96 -1.62 1.29
CA LYS A 164 -7.45 -1.14 0.00
C LYS A 164 -7.05 -2.06 -1.15
N MET A 165 -5.79 -2.48 -1.20
CA MET A 165 -5.29 -3.37 -2.25
C MET A 165 -5.91 -4.76 -2.18
N VAL A 166 -6.09 -5.32 -0.99
CA VAL A 166 -6.75 -6.62 -0.81
C VAL A 166 -8.20 -6.54 -1.27
N LEU A 167 -8.94 -5.54 -0.82
CA LEU A 167 -10.38 -5.44 -1.09
C LEU A 167 -10.71 -5.00 -2.51
N GLU A 168 -9.98 -4.03 -3.06
CA GLU A 168 -10.32 -3.41 -4.34
C GLU A 168 -9.61 -4.03 -5.54
N THR A 169 -8.53 -4.78 -5.33
CA THR A 169 -7.73 -5.37 -6.41
C THR A 169 -7.63 -6.88 -6.30
N THR A 170 -7.16 -7.41 -5.18
CA THR A 170 -6.89 -8.84 -5.05
C THR A 170 -8.18 -9.66 -5.04
N ILE A 171 -9.12 -9.34 -4.17
CA ILE A 171 -10.39 -10.08 -4.08
C ILE A 171 -11.15 -10.05 -5.41
N PRO A 172 -11.39 -8.91 -6.08
CA PRO A 172 -12.07 -8.91 -7.38
C PRO A 172 -11.33 -9.71 -8.45
N GLY A 173 -10.00 -9.67 -8.49
CA GLY A 173 -9.20 -10.46 -9.43
C GLY A 173 -9.35 -11.97 -9.22
N VAL A 174 -9.34 -12.41 -7.97
CA VAL A 174 -9.55 -13.83 -7.62
C VAL A 174 -10.98 -14.27 -7.90
N GLU A 175 -11.97 -13.42 -7.63
CA GLU A 175 -13.38 -13.69 -7.96
C GLU A 175 -13.59 -13.85 -9.46
N LEU A 176 -12.95 -13.01 -10.26
CA LEU A 176 -13.00 -13.13 -11.73
C LEU A 176 -12.45 -14.49 -12.19
N LEU A 177 -11.29 -14.89 -11.71
CA LEU A 177 -10.69 -16.19 -12.04
C LEU A 177 -11.56 -17.34 -11.56
N LYS A 178 -12.05 -17.29 -10.31
CA LYS A 178 -12.97 -18.29 -9.77
C LYS A 178 -14.21 -18.46 -10.64
N ASN A 179 -14.85 -17.36 -11.03
CA ASN A 179 -16.06 -17.40 -11.86
C ASN A 179 -15.78 -17.95 -13.27
N THR A 180 -14.62 -17.64 -13.85
CA THR A 180 -14.17 -18.17 -15.13
C THR A 180 -13.96 -19.69 -15.04
N LEU A 181 -13.29 -20.17 -13.99
CA LEU A 181 -13.10 -21.62 -13.77
C LEU A 181 -14.41 -22.32 -13.46
N LYS A 182 -15.34 -21.67 -12.77
CA LYS A 182 -16.69 -22.21 -12.51
C LYS A 182 -17.45 -22.41 -13.82
N ALA A 183 -17.45 -21.42 -14.71
CA ALA A 183 -18.06 -21.55 -16.03
C ALA A 183 -17.46 -22.73 -16.83
N LYS A 184 -16.12 -22.88 -16.78
CA LYS A 184 -15.43 -24.01 -17.40
C LYS A 184 -15.78 -25.36 -16.74
N SER A 185 -15.92 -25.40 -15.42
CA SER A 185 -16.38 -26.60 -14.71
C SER A 185 -17.77 -27.04 -15.21
N GLU A 186 -18.69 -26.09 -15.32
CA GLU A 186 -20.04 -26.35 -15.82
C GLU A 186 -20.04 -26.80 -17.29
N GLU A 187 -19.27 -26.14 -18.15
CA GLU A 187 -19.10 -26.50 -19.58
C GLU A 187 -18.55 -27.93 -19.74
N PHE A 188 -17.60 -28.33 -18.91
CA PHE A 188 -16.92 -29.62 -19.02
C PHE A 188 -17.54 -30.72 -18.16
N MET A 189 -18.69 -30.50 -17.55
CA MET A 189 -19.31 -31.49 -16.64
C MET A 189 -19.70 -32.80 -17.35
N GLY A 190 -20.00 -32.74 -18.63
CA GLY A 190 -20.29 -33.92 -19.46
C GLY A 190 -19.07 -34.61 -20.05
N VAL A 191 -17.86 -34.08 -19.88
CA VAL A 191 -16.62 -34.63 -20.46
C VAL A 191 -16.02 -35.66 -19.52
N VAL A 192 -16.29 -36.96 -19.80
CA VAL A 192 -15.73 -38.06 -18.98
C VAL A 192 -14.27 -38.27 -19.32
N LYS A 193 -13.44 -38.43 -18.32
CA LYS A 193 -12.01 -38.67 -18.43
C LYS A 193 -11.52 -39.69 -17.40
N ILE A 194 -10.30 -40.14 -17.55
CA ILE A 194 -9.64 -40.95 -16.55
C ILE A 194 -9.18 -40.08 -15.38
N GLY A 195 -9.43 -40.53 -14.15
CA GLY A 195 -8.78 -39.99 -12.95
C GLY A 195 -7.38 -40.57 -12.81
N ARG A 196 -6.49 -39.83 -12.15
CA ARG A 196 -5.11 -40.26 -11.89
C ARG A 196 -4.77 -40.13 -10.41
N THR A 197 -4.12 -41.16 -9.87
CA THR A 197 -3.44 -41.13 -8.59
C THR A 197 -1.99 -41.55 -8.81
N HIS A 198 -1.02 -40.82 -8.28
CA HIS A 198 0.41 -41.05 -8.55
C HIS A 198 0.75 -41.07 -10.07
N PHE A 199 0.04 -40.29 -10.90
CA PHE A 199 0.09 -40.32 -12.37
C PHE A 199 -0.30 -41.65 -13.01
N MET A 200 -0.84 -42.59 -12.25
CA MET A 200 -1.36 -43.86 -12.72
C MET A 200 -2.87 -43.77 -12.93
N ASP A 201 -3.38 -44.54 -13.90
CA ASP A 201 -4.81 -44.62 -14.18
C ASP A 201 -5.58 -45.07 -12.94
N ALA A 202 -6.63 -44.35 -12.60
CA ALA A 202 -7.54 -44.64 -11.49
C ALA A 202 -8.99 -44.75 -11.99
N THR A 203 -9.94 -44.33 -11.20
CA THR A 203 -11.36 -44.35 -11.55
C THR A 203 -11.73 -43.15 -12.42
N PRO A 204 -12.75 -43.29 -13.32
CA PRO A 204 -13.23 -42.17 -14.12
C PRO A 204 -13.84 -41.04 -13.29
N LEU A 205 -13.70 -39.82 -13.79
CA LEU A 205 -14.40 -38.61 -13.33
C LEU A 205 -14.70 -37.75 -14.56
N THR A 206 -15.30 -36.58 -14.36
CA THR A 206 -15.44 -35.60 -15.45
C THR A 206 -14.41 -34.49 -15.33
N LEU A 207 -14.06 -33.89 -16.45
CA LEU A 207 -13.19 -32.70 -16.47
C LEU A 207 -13.83 -31.55 -15.68
N GLY A 208 -15.16 -31.42 -15.74
CA GLY A 208 -15.90 -30.46 -14.92
C GLY A 208 -15.75 -30.69 -13.43
N GLN A 209 -15.73 -31.94 -12.95
CA GLN A 209 -15.46 -32.26 -11.55
C GLN A 209 -14.04 -31.89 -11.14
N GLU A 210 -13.05 -32.11 -12.00
CA GLU A 210 -11.66 -31.71 -11.76
C GLU A 210 -11.55 -30.18 -11.61
N PHE A 211 -12.15 -29.43 -12.55
CA PHE A 211 -12.20 -27.96 -12.48
C PHE A 211 -12.97 -27.43 -11.25
N SER A 212 -13.99 -28.14 -10.80
CA SER A 212 -14.72 -27.76 -9.57
C SER A 212 -13.83 -27.74 -8.34
N GLY A 213 -12.79 -28.58 -8.30
CA GLY A 213 -11.78 -28.55 -7.26
C GLY A 213 -10.98 -27.24 -7.25
N TYR A 214 -10.64 -26.72 -8.42
CA TYR A 214 -9.96 -25.41 -8.54
C TYR A 214 -10.85 -24.27 -8.06
N VAL A 215 -12.14 -24.31 -8.39
CA VAL A 215 -13.13 -23.34 -7.91
C VAL A 215 -13.18 -23.33 -6.39
N ALA A 216 -13.27 -24.52 -5.77
CA ALA A 216 -13.30 -24.65 -4.31
C ALA A 216 -12.03 -24.12 -3.64
N GLN A 217 -10.84 -24.34 -4.23
CA GLN A 217 -9.59 -23.78 -3.72
C GLN A 217 -9.63 -22.24 -3.70
N LEU A 218 -10.14 -21.60 -4.75
CA LEU A 218 -10.25 -20.14 -4.81
C LEU A 218 -11.33 -19.60 -3.88
N GLU A 219 -12.44 -20.30 -3.69
CA GLU A 219 -13.46 -19.94 -2.69
C GLU A 219 -12.89 -19.95 -1.27
N HIS A 220 -12.12 -20.96 -0.93
CA HIS A 220 -11.44 -21.04 0.38
C HIS A 220 -10.39 -19.92 0.53
N GLY A 221 -9.62 -19.64 -0.52
CA GLY A 221 -8.65 -18.54 -0.52
C GLY A 221 -9.32 -17.18 -0.34
N LEU A 222 -10.44 -16.92 -1.01
CA LEU A 222 -11.24 -15.71 -0.84
C LEU A 222 -11.79 -15.58 0.59
N LYS A 223 -12.31 -16.67 1.14
CA LYS A 223 -12.79 -16.69 2.53
C LYS A 223 -11.66 -16.38 3.52
N ALA A 224 -10.49 -16.98 3.33
CA ALA A 224 -9.31 -16.68 4.15
C ALA A 224 -8.92 -15.22 4.08
N LEU A 225 -8.83 -14.63 2.88
CA LEU A 225 -8.53 -13.20 2.71
C LEU A 225 -9.55 -12.31 3.40
N ARG A 226 -10.85 -12.55 3.20
CA ARG A 226 -11.91 -11.76 3.84
C ARG A 226 -11.87 -11.84 5.35
N ASN A 227 -11.53 -12.99 5.91
CA ASN A 227 -11.41 -13.17 7.36
C ASN A 227 -10.28 -12.31 7.97
N THR A 228 -9.26 -11.94 7.20
CA THR A 228 -8.16 -11.09 7.68
C THR A 228 -8.51 -9.61 7.74
N LEU A 229 -9.56 -9.18 7.05
CA LEU A 229 -9.91 -7.76 6.91
C LEU A 229 -10.28 -7.10 8.24
N SER A 230 -10.89 -7.81 9.16
CA SER A 230 -11.26 -7.25 10.47
C SER A 230 -10.02 -6.81 11.26
N HIS A 231 -8.99 -7.64 11.32
CA HIS A 231 -7.73 -7.30 11.99
C HIS A 231 -6.95 -6.24 11.20
N LEU A 232 -6.91 -6.37 9.87
CA LEU A 232 -6.24 -5.40 9.00
C LEU A 232 -6.88 -4.00 9.06
N SER A 233 -8.17 -3.91 9.41
CA SER A 233 -8.90 -2.64 9.56
C SER A 233 -8.49 -1.81 10.78
N GLU A 234 -7.80 -2.40 11.75
CA GLU A 234 -7.44 -1.77 13.02
C GLU A 234 -6.21 -0.86 12.85
N LEU A 235 -6.38 0.43 13.16
CA LEU A 235 -5.37 1.46 12.93
C LEU A 235 -4.63 1.85 14.22
N ALA A 236 -3.30 1.94 14.13
CA ALA A 236 -2.42 2.34 15.22
C ALA A 236 -2.49 3.84 15.55
N LEU A 237 -2.98 4.67 14.62
CA LEU A 237 -2.96 6.13 14.76
C LEU A 237 -3.69 6.60 16.01
N GLY A 238 -3.04 7.49 16.74
CA GLY A 238 -3.46 7.96 18.06
C GLY A 238 -2.66 7.37 19.22
N GLY A 239 -1.88 6.31 18.99
CA GLY A 239 -0.95 5.77 19.99
C GLY A 239 0.31 6.62 20.19
N THR A 240 0.64 7.46 19.23
CA THR A 240 1.83 8.30 19.15
C THR A 240 3.13 7.51 19.26
N ALA A 241 4.06 7.85 20.15
CA ALA A 241 5.40 7.27 20.17
C ALA A 241 5.43 5.80 20.63
N VAL A 242 4.63 5.44 21.64
CA VAL A 242 4.73 4.14 22.32
C VAL A 242 3.37 3.47 22.60
N GLY A 243 2.27 4.08 22.21
CA GLY A 243 0.93 3.54 22.42
C GLY A 243 0.08 4.24 23.48
N THR A 244 0.66 5.16 24.24
CA THR A 244 -0.03 5.88 25.32
C THR A 244 -0.88 7.05 24.85
N GLY A 245 -0.69 7.49 23.61
CA GLY A 245 -1.41 8.66 23.07
C GLY A 245 -0.91 10.00 23.61
N LEU A 246 0.31 10.07 24.12
CA LEU A 246 0.90 11.32 24.61
C LEU A 246 0.88 12.38 23.50
N ASN A 247 0.48 13.61 23.86
CA ASN A 247 0.33 14.78 22.98
C ASN A 247 -0.85 14.70 22.00
N THR A 248 -1.81 13.79 22.18
CA THR A 248 -3.08 13.82 21.44
C THR A 248 -4.18 14.49 22.29
N PRO A 249 -5.11 15.24 21.67
CA PRO A 249 -6.32 15.68 22.36
C PRO A 249 -7.28 14.51 22.60
N ALA A 250 -8.15 14.65 23.59
CA ALA A 250 -9.15 13.62 23.89
C ALA A 250 -10.06 13.36 22.67
N GLY A 251 -10.32 12.08 22.37
CA GLY A 251 -11.16 11.65 21.25
C GLY A 251 -10.45 11.63 19.89
N TYR A 252 -9.15 11.92 19.85
CA TYR A 252 -8.39 11.95 18.59
C TYR A 252 -8.36 10.62 17.85
N SER A 253 -8.08 9.51 18.55
CA SER A 253 -7.97 8.18 17.95
C SER A 253 -9.23 7.78 17.19
N GLU A 254 -10.37 7.94 17.83
CA GLU A 254 -11.68 7.59 17.26
C GLU A 254 -12.05 8.52 16.10
N LEU A 255 -11.84 9.82 16.27
CA LEU A 255 -12.17 10.81 15.25
C LEU A 255 -11.31 10.66 14.00
N VAL A 256 -9.99 10.51 14.16
CA VAL A 256 -9.09 10.37 13.01
C VAL A 256 -9.34 9.06 12.26
N ALA A 257 -9.64 7.97 12.95
CA ALA A 257 -10.03 6.71 12.31
C ALA A 257 -11.33 6.85 11.51
N ALA A 258 -12.33 7.54 12.05
CA ALA A 258 -13.57 7.84 11.33
C ALA A 258 -13.34 8.68 10.06
N LYS A 259 -12.45 9.68 10.12
CA LYS A 259 -12.07 10.48 8.95
C LYS A 259 -11.32 9.64 7.91
N ILE A 260 -10.41 8.77 8.35
CA ILE A 260 -9.71 7.83 7.45
C ILE A 260 -10.70 6.90 6.77
N ALA A 261 -11.67 6.34 7.50
CA ALA A 261 -12.73 5.53 6.92
C ALA A 261 -13.54 6.31 5.87
N GLN A 262 -13.90 7.56 6.17
CA GLN A 262 -14.62 8.44 5.26
C GLN A 262 -13.84 8.70 3.96
N PHE A 263 -12.57 9.11 4.06
CA PHE A 263 -11.77 9.51 2.88
C PHE A 263 -11.19 8.33 2.11
N SER A 264 -10.98 7.19 2.75
CA SER A 264 -10.58 5.96 2.07
C SER A 264 -11.74 5.21 1.43
N GLY A 265 -12.97 5.44 1.89
CA GLY A 265 -14.14 4.64 1.53
C GLY A 265 -14.12 3.23 2.10
N GLN A 266 -13.31 2.96 3.14
CA GLN A 266 -13.11 1.64 3.73
C GLN A 266 -13.53 1.66 5.22
N PRO A 267 -14.06 0.54 5.77
CA PRO A 267 -14.53 0.48 7.15
C PRO A 267 -13.40 0.32 8.16
N LEU A 268 -12.45 1.25 8.13
CA LEU A 268 -11.29 1.26 9.02
C LEU A 268 -11.69 1.79 10.40
N VAL A 269 -11.10 1.23 11.45
CA VAL A 269 -11.42 1.54 12.84
C VAL A 269 -10.15 1.81 13.64
N THR A 270 -10.30 2.47 14.78
CA THR A 270 -9.16 2.62 15.70
C THR A 270 -8.85 1.30 16.37
N ALA A 271 -7.57 0.92 16.46
CA ALA A 271 -7.17 -0.32 17.12
C ALA A 271 -7.53 -0.26 18.62
N PRO A 272 -8.09 -1.33 19.18
CA PRO A 272 -8.48 -1.37 20.59
C PRO A 272 -7.26 -1.38 21.52
N ASN A 273 -6.12 -1.87 21.06
CA ASN A 273 -4.86 -1.87 21.79
C ASN A 273 -3.77 -1.19 20.94
N LYS A 274 -3.37 0.03 21.35
CA LYS A 274 -2.36 0.80 20.62
C LYS A 274 -0.93 0.28 20.84
N PHE A 275 -0.67 -0.43 21.90
CA PHE A 275 0.65 -1.01 22.18
C PHE A 275 0.95 -2.14 21.20
N GLU A 276 0.01 -3.04 21.00
CA GLU A 276 0.12 -4.10 19.97
C GLU A 276 0.17 -3.51 18.56
N ALA A 277 -0.72 -2.58 18.25
CA ALA A 277 -0.83 -1.99 16.91
C ALA A 277 0.42 -1.23 16.46
N LEU A 278 1.17 -0.62 17.43
CA LEU A 278 2.44 0.05 17.13
C LEU A 278 3.62 -0.93 17.05
N ALA A 279 3.68 -1.89 17.98
CA ALA A 279 4.87 -2.72 18.20
C ALA A 279 4.91 -3.97 17.31
N ALA A 280 3.77 -4.40 16.77
CA ALA A 280 3.64 -5.60 15.96
C ALA A 280 3.01 -5.30 14.60
N HIS A 281 3.24 -6.21 13.64
CA HIS A 281 2.64 -6.16 12.30
C HIS A 281 1.74 -7.38 12.04
N ASP A 282 1.08 -7.88 13.08
CA ASP A 282 0.34 -9.13 13.04
C ASP A 282 -0.81 -9.11 12.04
N GLY A 283 -1.52 -7.98 11.89
CA GLY A 283 -2.57 -7.83 10.89
C GLY A 283 -2.05 -7.95 9.44
N ILE A 284 -0.88 -7.41 9.16
CA ILE A 284 -0.21 -7.54 7.86
C ILE A 284 0.28 -8.98 7.64
N VAL A 285 0.88 -9.60 8.67
CA VAL A 285 1.38 -10.99 8.62
C VAL A 285 0.23 -11.97 8.39
N GLU A 286 -0.90 -11.78 9.07
CA GLU A 286 -2.11 -12.59 8.89
C GLU A 286 -2.63 -12.52 7.44
N SER A 287 -2.78 -11.32 6.91
CA SER A 287 -3.19 -11.10 5.50
C SER A 287 -2.19 -11.70 4.51
N HIS A 288 -0.89 -11.55 4.78
CA HIS A 288 0.15 -12.17 3.96
C HIS A 288 0.10 -13.70 4.00
N GLY A 289 -0.24 -14.30 5.15
CA GLY A 289 -0.48 -15.74 5.28
C GLY A 289 -1.62 -16.23 4.40
N ALA A 290 -2.72 -15.48 4.33
CA ALA A 290 -3.84 -15.78 3.44
C ALA A 290 -3.47 -15.64 1.95
N LEU A 291 -2.67 -14.62 1.60
CA LEU A 291 -2.12 -14.47 0.25
C LEU A 291 -1.20 -15.62 -0.13
N LYS A 292 -0.39 -16.11 0.81
CA LYS A 292 0.47 -17.29 0.59
C LYS A 292 -0.36 -18.54 0.31
N GLN A 293 -1.44 -18.79 1.07
CA GLN A 293 -2.37 -19.89 0.79
C GLN A 293 -2.94 -19.79 -0.63
N LEU A 294 -3.39 -18.60 -1.02
CA LEU A 294 -3.91 -18.35 -2.37
C LEU A 294 -2.85 -18.62 -3.45
N ALA A 295 -1.61 -18.18 -3.24
CA ALA A 295 -0.51 -18.41 -4.17
C ALA A 295 -0.21 -19.90 -4.37
N VAL A 296 -0.28 -20.70 -3.31
CA VAL A 296 -0.14 -22.16 -3.38
C VAL A 296 -1.27 -22.78 -4.21
N SER A 297 -2.51 -22.36 -4.01
CA SER A 297 -3.65 -22.80 -4.81
C SER A 297 -3.50 -22.43 -6.29
N LEU A 298 -3.09 -21.20 -6.59
CA LEU A 298 -2.86 -20.72 -7.96
C LEU A 298 -1.73 -21.50 -8.65
N MET A 299 -0.66 -21.83 -7.93
CA MET A 299 0.44 -22.62 -8.45
C MET A 299 -0.03 -24.04 -8.80
N LYS A 300 -0.83 -24.68 -7.95
CA LYS A 300 -1.41 -26.01 -8.20
C LYS A 300 -2.31 -26.00 -9.43
N ILE A 301 -3.21 -25.04 -9.54
CA ILE A 301 -4.12 -24.88 -10.68
C ILE A 301 -3.34 -24.67 -11.98
N ALA A 302 -2.36 -23.77 -11.98
CA ALA A 302 -1.53 -23.48 -13.14
C ALA A 302 -0.72 -24.70 -13.60
N ASN A 303 -0.14 -25.45 -12.67
CA ASN A 303 0.60 -26.66 -12.97
C ASN A 303 -0.31 -27.77 -13.54
N ASP A 304 -1.51 -27.95 -13.00
CA ASP A 304 -2.46 -28.95 -13.52
C ASP A 304 -2.89 -28.59 -14.95
N ILE A 305 -3.30 -27.35 -15.19
CA ILE A 305 -3.68 -26.89 -16.54
C ILE A 305 -2.54 -27.08 -17.54
N ARG A 306 -1.31 -26.72 -17.15
CA ARG A 306 -0.13 -26.91 -17.97
C ARG A 306 0.12 -28.38 -18.30
N MET A 307 -0.01 -29.28 -17.32
CA MET A 307 0.16 -30.73 -17.56
C MET A 307 -0.94 -31.30 -18.44
N LEU A 308 -2.21 -30.95 -18.18
CA LEU A 308 -3.35 -31.42 -18.96
C LEU A 308 -3.28 -30.95 -20.42
N SER A 309 -2.63 -29.83 -20.71
CA SER A 309 -2.43 -29.30 -22.06
C SER A 309 -1.18 -29.81 -22.75
N SER A 310 -0.37 -30.61 -22.10
CA SER A 310 0.85 -31.18 -22.69
C SER A 310 0.54 -32.20 -23.79
N GLY A 311 1.37 -32.26 -24.81
CA GLY A 311 1.17 -33.21 -25.92
C GLY A 311 0.93 -32.50 -27.24
N PRO A 312 0.12 -33.09 -28.13
CA PRO A 312 -0.84 -34.21 -27.92
C PRO A 312 -0.25 -35.61 -27.88
N ARG A 313 0.94 -35.84 -28.47
CA ARG A 313 1.47 -37.20 -28.63
C ARG A 313 2.32 -37.70 -27.47
N SER A 314 3.18 -36.83 -26.94
CA SER A 314 4.12 -37.17 -25.86
C SER A 314 3.72 -36.56 -24.51
N GLY A 315 2.46 -36.25 -24.35
CA GLY A 315 1.89 -35.68 -23.15
C GLY A 315 0.46 -36.14 -22.88
N ILE A 316 -0.22 -35.45 -21.98
CA ILE A 316 -1.56 -35.82 -21.54
C ILE A 316 -2.62 -35.43 -22.56
N GLY A 317 -2.54 -34.24 -23.14
CA GLY A 317 -3.38 -33.81 -24.29
C GLY A 317 -4.88 -33.77 -24.01
N GLU A 318 -5.33 -33.52 -22.80
CA GLU A 318 -6.74 -33.50 -22.42
C GLU A 318 -7.44 -32.17 -22.69
N ILE A 319 -6.66 -31.05 -22.67
CA ILE A 319 -7.17 -29.72 -22.97
C ILE A 319 -6.26 -29.00 -23.97
N LEU A 320 -6.83 -28.03 -24.69
CA LEU A 320 -6.08 -27.10 -25.51
C LEU A 320 -6.11 -25.72 -24.89
N ILE A 321 -4.95 -25.11 -24.79
CA ILE A 321 -4.84 -23.71 -24.37
C ILE A 321 -4.51 -22.84 -25.58
N PRO A 322 -4.95 -21.57 -25.63
CA PRO A 322 -4.57 -20.66 -26.70
C PRO A 322 -3.06 -20.47 -26.79
N GLU A 323 -2.55 -20.29 -27.98
CA GLU A 323 -1.16 -19.88 -28.19
C GLU A 323 -0.97 -18.43 -27.67
N ASN A 324 0.08 -18.21 -26.88
CA ASN A 324 0.38 -16.88 -26.34
C ASN A 324 1.39 -16.13 -27.20
N GLU A 325 2.30 -16.83 -27.86
CA GLU A 325 3.36 -16.23 -28.69
C GLU A 325 3.85 -17.22 -29.76
N PRO A 326 4.39 -16.71 -30.90
CA PRO A 326 4.89 -17.56 -31.96
C PRO A 326 5.97 -18.53 -31.49
N GLY A 327 5.80 -19.82 -31.74
CA GLY A 327 6.78 -20.86 -31.40
C GLY A 327 6.77 -21.29 -29.92
N SER A 328 5.78 -20.86 -29.17
CA SER A 328 5.64 -21.23 -27.75
C SER A 328 4.24 -21.74 -27.45
#